data_dfbe56ed39b0b35e8192bc76a019a459
#
_entry.id   dfbe56ed39b0b35e8192bc76a019a459
#
_cell.length_a   1.000
_cell.length_b   1.000
_cell.length_c   1.000
_cell.angle_alpha   90.00
_cell.angle_beta   90.00
_cell.angle_gamma   90.00
#
_symmetry.space_group_name_H-M   'P 1'
#
loop_
_entity.id
_entity.type
_entity.pdbx_description
1 polymer ?
#
loop_
_entity_poly.entity_id
_entity_poly.type
_entity_poly.pdbx_seq_one_letter_code
_entity_poly.pdbx_strand_id
1 'polypeptide(L)'
;VNRPELSEKTIQAICSGAPAAAKKFIATIAEQAKREGVIVAIDGYTTANWTVFINLLAREITILGLEWETIDSNKSTLKDGKEIDAMIDPLLIWDTKIDPTLLYGKIYKGGYKGLLDEEKVGIFRKTVPAAKAPGKVVIVYGYGCLIPELRDIYDVKCFFDLTPKTSMLRIRRGEYSNLGKERPDAINRVIRRCYYCDFENAVHNRKELWKNNVPDWYFIDSDPGKLQMMPFATFADICAQLVKYPFRTKPCYLEGVWGGTYMKKLRNLPKEMRNAAWVFDFIPMEVSVLVKAGEELLDINYCSFVHKEGVNLMGEDCVKKYQGYFPIRFNWDDSYHSTGNMSIQCHSGGKFNIENYNEFGRQDESYYVVVTGHEAKTFIGFRDDADIPAFFKEIEAADTEHKPCDYMKYVSYEESVPGLQVMLPAGTIHSSGRNQVILEIGSLTIGSYTYKMYDYLRLDFDGKQRPIHTHLGELNVRQDRRTSVIHDPQSPEYIVQKPRLDASGDGWEEYILGENPQMYISLRRLEFENRCEQDTKGEKFHVLTLVDGEKVRVRSVEHPERHFDMDFMEIVCVPADMGRYVIENLGKEPIRIHKTCLRDGYQNDPA
;
A
#
# COMPACT_ATOMS: atom_id res chain seq x y z
N VAL A 1 -16.13 -6.13 -5.49
CA VAL A 1 -16.58 -6.16 -4.09
C VAL A 1 -16.51 -7.59 -3.58
N ASN A 2 -15.81 -7.80 -2.48
CA ASN A 2 -15.70 -9.11 -1.82
C ASN A 2 -16.98 -9.43 -1.04
N ARG A 3 -17.41 -10.69 -1.07
CA ARG A 3 -18.67 -11.17 -0.48
C ARG A 3 -18.42 -12.44 0.36
N PRO A 4 -17.67 -12.33 1.48
CA PRO A 4 -17.55 -13.46 2.39
C PRO A 4 -18.89 -13.79 3.02
N GLU A 5 -19.10 -15.04 3.37
CA GLU A 5 -20.27 -15.44 4.14
C GLU A 5 -20.10 -14.98 5.60
N LEU A 6 -20.99 -14.11 6.05
CA LEU A 6 -20.99 -13.55 7.40
C LEU A 6 -22.25 -13.97 8.15
N SER A 7 -22.09 -14.24 9.45
CA SER A 7 -23.24 -14.56 10.29
C SER A 7 -24.20 -13.35 10.46
N GLU A 8 -25.48 -13.61 10.69
CA GLU A 8 -26.43 -12.53 11.01
C GLU A 8 -25.99 -11.72 12.23
N LYS A 9 -25.42 -12.36 13.24
CA LYS A 9 -24.86 -11.70 14.43
C LYS A 9 -23.76 -10.70 14.05
N THR A 10 -22.85 -11.08 13.17
CA THR A 10 -21.78 -10.23 12.66
C THR A 10 -22.34 -9.01 11.92
N ILE A 11 -23.32 -9.25 11.04
CA ILE A 11 -23.96 -8.17 10.26
C ILE A 11 -24.71 -7.20 11.16
N GLN A 12 -25.52 -7.69 12.11
CA GLN A 12 -26.31 -6.86 13.04
C GLN A 12 -25.45 -6.06 14.04
N ALA A 13 -24.21 -6.50 14.28
CA ALA A 13 -23.29 -5.77 15.15
C ALA A 13 -22.77 -4.47 14.52
N ILE A 14 -22.81 -4.35 13.19
CA ILE A 14 -22.38 -3.15 12.45
C ILE A 14 -23.40 -2.03 12.65
N CYS A 15 -22.91 -0.84 12.93
CA CYS A 15 -23.73 0.36 13.10
C CYS A 15 -23.21 1.47 12.18
N SER A 16 -24.04 1.92 11.24
CA SER A 16 -23.67 2.96 10.28
C SER A 16 -24.28 4.30 10.63
N GLY A 17 -23.48 5.36 10.46
CA GLY A 17 -23.83 6.75 10.74
C GLY A 17 -23.41 7.21 12.14
N ALA A 18 -22.74 8.37 12.20
CA ALA A 18 -22.19 8.91 13.44
C ALA A 18 -23.24 9.13 14.55
N PRO A 19 -24.47 9.62 14.28
CA PRO A 19 -25.50 9.76 15.32
C PRO A 19 -25.95 8.40 15.90
N ALA A 20 -26.17 7.40 15.05
CA ALA A 20 -26.54 6.06 15.48
C ALA A 20 -25.41 5.39 16.27
N ALA A 21 -24.17 5.56 15.82
CA ALA A 21 -22.98 5.06 16.51
C ALA A 21 -22.83 5.68 17.91
N ALA A 22 -22.95 7.00 18.04
CA ALA A 22 -22.87 7.67 19.34
C ALA A 22 -23.96 7.19 20.32
N LYS A 23 -25.21 7.07 19.83
CA LYS A 23 -26.32 6.57 20.64
C LYS A 23 -26.14 5.10 21.06
N LYS A 24 -25.71 4.23 20.13
CA LYS A 24 -25.43 2.83 20.43
C LYS A 24 -24.27 2.70 21.40
N PHE A 25 -23.19 3.47 21.20
CA PHE A 25 -21.99 3.44 22.03
C PHE A 25 -22.29 3.83 23.47
N ILE A 26 -22.97 4.98 23.71
CA ILE A 26 -23.27 5.43 25.07
C ILE A 26 -24.17 4.44 25.81
N ALA A 27 -25.11 3.78 25.13
CA ALA A 27 -25.95 2.76 25.74
C ALA A 27 -25.14 1.59 26.32
N THR A 28 -23.95 1.29 25.78
CA THR A 28 -23.08 0.21 26.28
C THR A 28 -22.33 0.57 27.55
N ILE A 29 -22.08 1.85 27.80
CA ILE A 29 -21.28 2.31 28.94
C ILE A 29 -22.08 3.10 30.00
N ALA A 30 -23.33 3.42 29.72
CA ALA A 30 -24.14 4.30 30.57
C ALA A 30 -24.31 3.80 32.03
N GLU A 31 -24.55 2.53 32.23
CA GLU A 31 -24.72 1.96 33.60
C GLU A 31 -23.39 1.99 34.37
N GLN A 32 -22.25 1.70 33.71
CA GLN A 32 -20.94 1.84 34.32
C GLN A 32 -20.67 3.31 34.66
N ALA A 33 -20.94 4.22 33.72
CA ALA A 33 -20.73 5.65 33.93
C ALA A 33 -21.51 6.18 35.13
N LYS A 34 -22.79 5.77 35.30
CA LYS A 34 -23.60 6.14 36.46
C LYS A 34 -23.05 5.63 37.79
N ARG A 35 -22.58 4.37 37.80
CA ARG A 35 -22.14 3.70 39.03
C ARG A 35 -20.76 4.15 39.51
N GLU A 36 -19.78 4.26 38.63
CA GLU A 36 -18.38 4.47 38.98
C GLU A 36 -17.64 5.46 38.10
N GLY A 37 -18.29 5.98 37.04
CA GLY A 37 -17.66 6.73 36.00
C GLY A 37 -16.99 5.83 34.97
N VAL A 38 -16.61 6.40 33.80
CA VAL A 38 -15.93 5.65 32.75
C VAL A 38 -14.91 6.53 32.03
N ILE A 39 -13.75 5.95 31.72
CA ILE A 39 -12.70 6.57 30.89
C ILE A 39 -12.72 5.88 29.53
N VAL A 40 -13.08 6.62 28.49
CA VAL A 40 -13.09 6.18 27.10
C VAL A 40 -11.85 6.74 26.40
N ALA A 41 -11.04 5.89 25.78
CA ALA A 41 -9.93 6.31 24.94
C ALA A 41 -10.24 6.14 23.46
N ILE A 42 -9.92 7.15 22.66
CA ILE A 42 -10.10 7.18 21.20
C ILE A 42 -8.75 7.39 20.52
N ASP A 43 -8.20 6.33 19.97
CA ASP A 43 -7.01 6.34 19.13
C ASP A 43 -7.40 6.21 17.65
N GLY A 44 -6.48 6.41 16.73
CA GLY A 44 -6.76 6.19 15.32
C GLY A 44 -5.54 6.24 14.44
N TYR A 45 -5.75 5.81 13.20
CA TYR A 45 -4.76 5.98 12.15
C TYR A 45 -4.57 7.46 11.80
N THR A 46 -3.40 7.82 11.29
CA THR A 46 -3.08 9.22 10.90
C THR A 46 -4.21 9.84 10.08
N THR A 47 -4.62 11.05 10.47
CA THR A 47 -5.76 11.82 9.93
C THR A 47 -7.16 11.35 10.35
N ALA A 48 -7.31 10.37 11.25
CA ALA A 48 -8.61 10.03 11.80
C ALA A 48 -9.31 11.26 12.38
N ASN A 49 -10.63 11.39 12.12
CA ASN A 49 -11.42 12.52 12.57
C ASN A 49 -12.57 12.04 13.49
N TRP A 50 -12.28 12.02 14.76
CA TRP A 50 -13.24 11.67 15.81
C TRP A 50 -14.08 12.84 16.31
N THR A 51 -13.81 14.08 15.86
CA THR A 51 -14.45 15.30 16.39
C THR A 51 -15.97 15.25 16.29
N VAL A 52 -16.51 14.85 15.14
CA VAL A 52 -17.96 14.73 14.94
C VAL A 52 -18.56 13.69 15.89
N PHE A 53 -17.89 12.54 16.03
CA PHE A 53 -18.34 11.49 16.93
C PHE A 53 -18.30 11.94 18.40
N ILE A 54 -17.21 12.57 18.85
CA ILE A 54 -17.11 13.08 20.23
C ILE A 54 -18.19 14.10 20.53
N ASN A 55 -18.47 15.03 19.63
CA ASN A 55 -19.53 16.03 19.81
C ASN A 55 -20.93 15.39 19.92
N LEU A 56 -21.22 14.39 19.10
CA LEU A 56 -22.48 13.63 19.18
C LEU A 56 -22.55 12.80 20.46
N LEU A 57 -21.45 12.16 20.83
CA LEU A 57 -21.36 11.39 22.08
C LEU A 57 -21.58 12.28 23.30
N ALA A 58 -20.96 13.45 23.34
CA ALA A 58 -21.15 14.45 24.41
C ALA A 58 -22.61 14.87 24.54
N ARG A 59 -23.32 15.06 23.42
CA ARG A 59 -24.76 15.34 23.42
C ARG A 59 -25.57 14.19 24.01
N GLU A 60 -25.31 12.97 23.60
CA GLU A 60 -26.02 11.78 24.13
C GLU A 60 -25.72 11.58 25.62
N ILE A 61 -24.48 11.83 26.08
CA ILE A 61 -24.12 11.81 27.52
C ILE A 61 -24.96 12.83 28.31
N THR A 62 -25.06 14.06 27.78
CA THR A 62 -25.84 15.14 28.41
C THR A 62 -27.34 14.79 28.49
N ILE A 63 -27.90 14.17 27.43
CA ILE A 63 -29.31 13.72 27.42
C ILE A 63 -29.58 12.70 28.55
N LEU A 64 -28.58 11.87 28.89
CA LEU A 64 -28.70 10.91 30.00
C LEU A 64 -28.48 11.52 31.40
N GLY A 65 -28.24 12.84 31.49
CA GLY A 65 -27.96 13.54 32.76
C GLY A 65 -26.56 13.22 33.32
N LEU A 66 -25.63 12.77 32.49
CA LEU A 66 -24.26 12.49 32.87
C LEU A 66 -23.34 13.68 32.56
N GLU A 67 -22.29 13.84 33.36
CA GLU A 67 -21.23 14.79 33.10
C GLU A 67 -20.18 14.22 32.10
N TRP A 68 -19.48 15.09 31.41
CA TRP A 68 -18.39 14.69 30.53
C TRP A 68 -17.29 15.71 30.47
N GLU A 69 -16.08 15.26 30.17
CA GLU A 69 -14.94 16.10 29.81
C GLU A 69 -14.08 15.41 28.74
N THR A 70 -13.29 16.20 28.03
CA THR A 70 -12.36 15.70 27.01
C THR A 70 -10.93 16.04 27.37
N ILE A 71 -10.01 15.09 27.10
CA ILE A 71 -8.58 15.25 27.31
C ILE A 71 -7.84 14.90 26.01
N ASP A 72 -7.11 15.86 25.46
CA ASP A 72 -6.21 15.64 24.32
C ASP A 72 -4.91 14.99 24.82
N SER A 73 -4.76 13.71 24.55
CA SER A 73 -3.59 12.95 25.00
C SER A 73 -2.31 13.45 24.34
N ASN A 74 -2.36 13.88 23.06
CA ASN A 74 -1.17 14.35 22.38
C ASN A 74 -0.60 15.61 23.01
N LYS A 75 -1.46 16.56 23.39
CA LYS A 75 -1.03 17.75 24.14
C LYS A 75 -0.52 17.42 25.54
N SER A 76 -1.09 16.37 26.14
CA SER A 76 -0.83 16.03 27.54
C SER A 76 0.33 15.04 27.73
N THR A 77 0.84 14.42 26.67
CA THR A 77 1.87 13.35 26.79
C THR A 77 3.04 13.51 25.85
N LEU A 78 2.89 14.23 24.71
CA LEU A 78 3.99 14.39 23.77
C LEU A 78 4.97 15.49 24.20
N LYS A 79 6.21 15.34 23.76
CA LYS A 79 7.22 16.40 23.75
C LYS A 79 6.70 17.64 23.04
N ASP A 80 7.29 18.77 23.32
CA ASP A 80 6.93 20.00 22.65
C ASP A 80 7.26 19.94 21.15
N GLY A 81 6.49 20.66 20.34
CA GLY A 81 6.61 20.60 18.88
C GLY A 81 8.02 20.90 18.37
N LYS A 82 8.75 21.81 19.03
CA LYS A 82 10.16 22.12 18.71
C LYS A 82 11.10 20.95 18.97
N GLU A 83 10.86 20.19 20.04
CA GLU A 83 11.65 19.00 20.36
C GLU A 83 11.38 17.89 19.37
N ILE A 84 10.10 17.68 19.01
CA ILE A 84 9.73 16.71 17.97
C ILE A 84 10.34 17.10 16.62
N ASP A 85 10.33 18.38 16.25
CA ASP A 85 10.98 18.88 15.04
C ASP A 85 12.49 18.61 15.06
N ALA A 86 13.16 18.88 16.17
CA ALA A 86 14.58 18.62 16.33
C ALA A 86 14.93 17.11 16.19
N MET A 87 13.99 16.22 16.47
CA MET A 87 14.16 14.78 16.28
C MET A 87 13.89 14.32 14.84
N ILE A 88 12.90 14.92 14.16
CA ILE A 88 12.41 14.44 12.86
C ILE A 88 13.06 15.17 11.69
N ASP A 89 13.24 16.49 11.76
CA ASP A 89 13.79 17.28 10.64
C ASP A 89 15.18 16.81 10.17
N PRO A 90 16.10 16.36 11.05
CA PRO A 90 17.38 15.80 10.62
C PRO A 90 17.28 14.48 9.84
N LEU A 91 16.13 13.79 9.92
CA LEU A 91 15.89 12.56 9.17
C LEU A 91 15.45 12.86 7.72
N LEU A 92 14.98 14.07 7.43
CA LEU A 92 14.47 14.44 6.11
C LEU A 92 15.58 15.06 5.26
N ILE A 93 15.61 14.73 3.96
CA ILE A 93 16.58 15.34 3.04
C ILE A 93 16.11 16.75 2.67
N TRP A 94 16.92 17.75 2.96
CA TRP A 94 16.64 19.16 2.69
C TRP A 94 17.48 19.75 1.54
N ASP A 95 18.50 19.02 1.09
CA ASP A 95 19.33 19.43 -0.04
C ASP A 95 18.59 19.15 -1.36
N THR A 96 18.13 20.23 -2.00
CA THR A 96 17.42 20.16 -3.28
C THR A 96 18.31 19.73 -4.46
N LYS A 97 19.63 19.67 -4.31
CA LYS A 97 20.52 19.09 -5.32
C LYS A 97 20.49 17.57 -5.27
N ILE A 98 20.26 17.01 -4.08
CA ILE A 98 20.12 15.55 -3.89
C ILE A 98 18.68 15.14 -4.18
N ASP A 99 17.72 15.83 -3.60
CA ASP A 99 16.28 15.55 -3.73
C ASP A 99 15.53 16.83 -4.16
N PRO A 100 15.43 17.11 -5.47
CA PRO A 100 14.82 18.34 -5.97
C PRO A 100 13.33 18.47 -5.64
N THR A 101 12.68 17.37 -5.29
CA THR A 101 11.27 17.36 -4.92
C THR A 101 11.03 17.34 -3.42
N LEU A 102 12.07 17.16 -2.62
CA LEU A 102 12.00 16.97 -1.18
C LEU A 102 11.03 15.82 -0.81
N LEU A 103 11.17 14.68 -1.48
CA LEU A 103 10.36 13.48 -1.25
C LEU A 103 10.95 12.52 -0.23
N TYR A 104 12.28 12.53 -0.05
CA TYR A 104 13.00 11.48 0.67
C TYR A 104 13.38 11.87 2.10
N GLY A 105 13.60 10.83 2.91
CA GLY A 105 14.01 10.94 4.30
C GLY A 105 14.31 9.57 4.89
N LYS A 106 14.78 9.56 6.14
CA LYS A 106 14.94 8.35 6.94
C LYS A 106 13.68 8.06 7.75
N ILE A 107 13.23 6.81 7.73
CA ILE A 107 12.10 6.37 8.54
C ILE A 107 12.47 6.51 10.02
N TYR A 108 11.61 7.21 10.76
CA TYR A 108 11.72 7.34 12.19
C TYR A 108 11.38 6.00 12.88
N LYS A 109 12.32 5.48 13.69
CA LYS A 109 12.18 4.17 14.34
C LYS A 109 11.71 4.24 15.80
N GLY A 110 11.52 5.43 16.36
CA GLY A 110 11.17 5.60 17.78
C GLY A 110 9.72 5.31 18.13
N GLY A 111 8.84 5.21 17.13
CA GLY A 111 7.40 5.03 17.36
C GLY A 111 6.78 6.19 18.15
N TYR A 112 5.52 6.05 18.56
CA TYR A 112 4.90 7.04 19.45
C TYR A 112 5.63 7.16 20.78
N LYS A 113 6.14 6.06 21.31
CA LYS A 113 6.90 6.03 22.57
C LYS A 113 8.06 7.01 22.58
N GLY A 114 8.84 7.09 21.50
CA GLY A 114 9.96 8.02 21.37
C GLY A 114 9.56 9.50 21.36
N LEU A 115 8.31 9.80 21.07
CA LEU A 115 7.76 11.16 21.06
C LEU A 115 7.16 11.57 22.42
N LEU A 116 7.08 10.66 23.40
CA LEU A 116 6.53 10.96 24.71
C LEU A 116 7.51 11.80 25.56
N ASP A 117 6.93 12.68 26.35
CA ASP A 117 7.57 13.39 27.45
C ASP A 117 7.28 12.62 28.75
N GLU A 118 8.30 12.10 29.41
CA GLU A 118 8.15 11.23 30.59
C GLU A 118 7.47 11.95 31.78
N GLU A 119 7.74 13.23 31.99
CA GLU A 119 7.13 14.03 33.07
C GLU A 119 5.63 14.23 32.78
N LYS A 120 5.30 14.66 31.55
CA LYS A 120 3.90 14.81 31.11
C LYS A 120 3.14 13.49 31.21
N VAL A 121 3.74 12.38 30.80
CA VAL A 121 3.15 11.03 30.94
C VAL A 121 2.90 10.70 32.42
N GLY A 122 3.84 10.98 33.30
CA GLY A 122 3.71 10.76 34.73
C GLY A 122 2.54 11.56 35.35
N ILE A 123 2.35 12.80 34.92
CA ILE A 123 1.21 13.65 35.32
C ILE A 123 -0.09 13.10 34.74
N PHE A 124 -0.11 12.80 33.45
CA PHE A 124 -1.27 12.28 32.73
C PHE A 124 -1.81 10.99 33.36
N ARG A 125 -0.93 10.03 33.66
CA ARG A 125 -1.30 8.76 34.32
C ARG A 125 -1.88 8.92 35.73
N LYS A 126 -1.64 10.04 36.40
CA LYS A 126 -2.24 10.36 37.70
C LYS A 126 -3.56 11.14 37.55
N THR A 127 -3.61 12.09 36.64
CA THR A 127 -4.73 13.02 36.52
C THR A 127 -5.94 12.40 35.81
N VAL A 128 -5.72 11.56 34.78
CA VAL A 128 -6.80 10.95 34.00
C VAL A 128 -7.63 9.99 34.89
N PRO A 129 -7.06 9.04 35.62
CA PRO A 129 -7.85 8.20 36.55
C PRO A 129 -8.52 9.01 37.67
N ALA A 130 -7.89 10.08 38.16
CA ALA A 130 -8.45 10.96 39.20
C ALA A 130 -9.66 11.79 38.69
N ALA A 131 -9.80 11.96 37.39
CA ALA A 131 -10.95 12.65 36.78
C ALA A 131 -12.21 11.75 36.72
N LYS A 132 -12.07 10.44 36.92
CA LYS A 132 -13.17 9.45 36.94
C LYS A 132 -14.01 9.63 38.22
N ALA A 133 -15.33 9.76 38.06
CA ALA A 133 -16.26 9.87 39.15
C ALA A 133 -17.64 9.27 38.78
N PRO A 134 -18.46 8.77 39.73
CA PRO A 134 -19.81 8.34 39.43
C PRO A 134 -20.61 9.44 38.71
N GLY A 135 -21.32 9.07 37.66
CA GLY A 135 -22.08 10.00 36.83
C GLY A 135 -21.27 10.72 35.76
N LYS A 136 -19.98 10.37 35.55
CA LYS A 136 -19.10 11.10 34.65
C LYS A 136 -18.46 10.20 33.58
N VAL A 137 -18.33 10.72 32.34
CA VAL A 137 -17.60 10.13 31.22
C VAL A 137 -16.38 11.01 30.89
N VAL A 138 -15.17 10.46 31.02
CA VAL A 138 -13.92 11.09 30.59
C VAL A 138 -13.54 10.57 29.22
N ILE A 139 -13.44 11.44 28.22
CA ILE A 139 -13.09 11.08 26.83
C ILE A 139 -11.66 11.54 26.57
N VAL A 140 -10.74 10.57 26.50
CA VAL A 140 -9.34 10.79 26.11
C VAL A 140 -9.23 10.53 24.62
N TYR A 141 -8.61 11.42 23.86
CA TYR A 141 -8.41 11.23 22.44
C TYR A 141 -7.02 11.68 21.99
N GLY A 142 -6.48 11.04 20.96
CA GLY A 142 -5.21 11.41 20.34
C GLY A 142 -4.51 10.22 19.69
N TYR A 143 -3.66 10.52 18.72
CA TYR A 143 -2.87 9.50 18.03
C TYR A 143 -1.88 8.84 18.99
N GLY A 144 -1.92 7.51 19.05
CA GLY A 144 -1.06 6.73 19.93
C GLY A 144 -1.50 6.71 21.39
N CYS A 145 -2.71 7.14 21.73
CA CYS A 145 -3.16 7.07 23.13
C CYS A 145 -3.36 5.63 23.64
N LEU A 146 -3.47 4.64 22.75
CA LEU A 146 -3.59 3.22 23.10
C LEU A 146 -2.25 2.45 23.11
N ILE A 147 -1.11 3.13 23.06
CA ILE A 147 0.20 2.46 23.25
C ILE A 147 0.33 1.82 24.65
N PRO A 148 1.20 0.83 24.83
CA PRO A 148 1.35 0.14 26.10
C PRO A 148 1.59 1.05 27.31
N GLU A 149 2.28 2.18 27.12
CA GLU A 149 2.63 3.13 28.16
C GLU A 149 1.42 3.90 28.73
N LEU A 150 0.28 3.92 28.00
CA LEU A 150 -0.89 4.74 28.37
C LEU A 150 -2.17 3.94 28.57
N ARG A 151 -2.35 2.83 27.86
CA ARG A 151 -3.67 2.17 27.68
C ARG A 151 -4.27 1.46 28.89
N ASP A 152 -3.47 1.18 29.92
CA ASP A 152 -3.93 0.46 31.12
C ASP A 152 -4.83 1.29 32.05
N ILE A 153 -4.86 2.62 31.85
CA ILE A 153 -5.71 3.54 32.64
C ILE A 153 -7.11 3.74 32.06
N TYR A 154 -7.43 3.14 30.91
CA TYR A 154 -8.70 3.33 30.23
C TYR A 154 -9.64 2.14 30.42
N ASP A 155 -10.92 2.42 30.64
CA ASP A 155 -11.97 1.39 30.77
C ASP A 155 -12.44 0.89 29.40
N VAL A 156 -12.56 1.77 28.41
CA VAL A 156 -13.04 1.45 27.06
C VAL A 156 -12.11 2.04 26.01
N LYS A 157 -11.74 1.23 25.03
CA LYS A 157 -10.74 1.54 24.01
C LYS A 157 -11.33 1.51 22.61
N CYS A 158 -11.28 2.62 21.91
CA CYS A 158 -11.80 2.80 20.56
C CYS A 158 -10.67 3.06 19.57
N PHE A 159 -10.74 2.48 18.39
CA PHE A 159 -9.79 2.76 17.31
C PHE A 159 -10.52 3.19 16.04
N PHE A 160 -10.16 4.37 15.53
CA PHE A 160 -10.66 4.95 14.29
C PHE A 160 -9.68 4.64 13.16
N ASP A 161 -10.08 3.74 12.26
CA ASP A 161 -9.31 3.37 11.09
C ASP A 161 -9.90 4.00 9.82
N LEU A 162 -9.06 4.24 8.83
CA LEU A 162 -9.46 4.82 7.56
C LEU A 162 -8.54 4.36 6.44
N THR A 163 -9.00 4.54 5.20
CA THR A 163 -8.21 4.15 4.04
C THR A 163 -7.08 5.14 3.78
N PRO A 164 -5.96 4.71 3.16
CA PRO A 164 -4.87 5.61 2.77
C PRO A 164 -5.35 6.74 1.86
N LYS A 165 -6.29 6.44 0.95
CA LYS A 165 -6.92 7.45 0.09
C LYS A 165 -7.63 8.53 0.90
N THR A 166 -8.41 8.15 1.89
CA THR A 166 -9.11 9.11 2.79
C THR A 166 -8.10 9.97 3.54
N SER A 167 -7.03 9.34 4.08
CA SER A 167 -5.95 10.05 4.75
C SER A 167 -5.29 11.09 3.83
N MET A 168 -4.92 10.70 2.63
CA MET A 168 -4.27 11.59 1.66
C MET A 168 -5.18 12.75 1.24
N LEU A 169 -6.49 12.51 1.05
CA LEU A 169 -7.45 13.55 0.73
C LEU A 169 -7.57 14.58 1.86
N ARG A 170 -7.57 14.15 3.12
CA ARG A 170 -7.60 15.04 4.29
C ARG A 170 -6.33 15.89 4.40
N ILE A 171 -5.16 15.30 4.17
CA ILE A 171 -3.89 16.04 4.13
C ILE A 171 -3.94 17.11 3.03
N ARG A 172 -4.40 16.77 1.83
CA ARG A 172 -4.48 17.73 0.71
C ARG A 172 -5.47 18.87 0.95
N ARG A 173 -6.49 18.67 1.78
CA ARG A 173 -7.41 19.72 2.22
C ARG A 173 -6.90 20.54 3.41
N GLY A 174 -5.70 20.22 3.92
CA GLY A 174 -5.12 20.93 5.08
C GLY A 174 -5.80 20.58 6.41
N GLU A 175 -6.47 19.44 6.50
CA GLU A 175 -7.19 18.98 7.70
C GLU A 175 -6.28 18.26 8.70
N TYR A 176 -4.99 18.11 8.40
CA TYR A 176 -4.03 17.43 9.25
C TYR A 176 -2.74 18.24 9.43
N SER A 177 -2.30 18.32 10.66
CA SER A 177 -0.97 18.79 11.05
C SER A 177 -0.15 17.61 11.57
N ASN A 178 1.10 17.49 11.13
CA ASN A 178 2.00 16.45 11.64
C ASN A 178 2.10 16.51 13.17
N LEU A 179 2.43 15.38 13.79
CA LEU A 179 2.58 15.28 15.25
C LEU A 179 3.49 16.40 15.82
N GLY A 180 3.00 17.05 16.86
CA GLY A 180 3.67 18.20 17.48
C GLY A 180 3.50 19.55 16.77
N LYS A 181 2.81 19.60 15.61
CA LYS A 181 2.52 20.85 14.90
C LYS A 181 1.13 21.39 15.27
N GLU A 182 1.03 22.68 15.53
CA GLU A 182 -0.26 23.35 15.76
C GLU A 182 -1.02 23.62 14.46
N ARG A 183 -0.32 23.79 13.35
CA ARG A 183 -0.87 24.11 12.02
C ARG A 183 -0.21 23.28 10.93
N PRO A 184 -0.93 22.97 9.83
CA PRO A 184 -0.33 22.32 8.67
C PRO A 184 0.79 23.16 8.06
N ASP A 185 1.86 22.52 7.65
CA ASP A 185 2.91 23.09 6.78
C ASP A 185 2.47 22.99 5.29
N ALA A 186 3.33 23.36 4.36
CA ALA A 186 3.11 23.13 2.94
C ALA A 186 2.83 21.62 2.68
N ILE A 187 1.88 21.33 1.79
CA ILE A 187 1.33 19.97 1.58
C ILE A 187 2.44 18.93 1.35
N ASN A 188 3.42 19.23 0.51
CA ASN A 188 4.52 18.32 0.22
C ASN A 188 5.37 18.01 1.47
N ARG A 189 5.58 18.96 2.37
CA ARG A 189 6.29 18.76 3.64
C ARG A 189 5.48 17.92 4.61
N VAL A 190 4.17 18.19 4.71
CA VAL A 190 3.26 17.37 5.53
C VAL A 190 3.28 15.94 5.04
N ILE A 191 3.11 15.70 3.74
CA ILE A 191 3.11 14.36 3.13
C ILE A 191 4.43 13.64 3.40
N ARG A 192 5.58 14.29 3.15
CA ARG A 192 6.90 13.69 3.38
C ARG A 192 7.07 13.25 4.84
N ARG A 193 6.74 14.13 5.80
CA ARG A 193 6.83 13.79 7.23
C ARG A 193 5.84 12.68 7.62
N CYS A 194 4.66 12.61 6.99
CA CYS A 194 3.76 11.48 7.16
C CYS A 194 4.41 10.16 6.75
N TYR A 195 5.02 10.08 5.57
CA TYR A 195 5.65 8.84 5.10
C TYR A 195 6.80 8.37 6.00
N TYR A 196 7.63 9.29 6.50
CA TYR A 196 8.82 8.91 7.27
C TYR A 196 8.64 8.95 8.79
N CYS A 197 7.48 9.38 9.29
CA CYS A 197 7.19 9.41 10.72
C CYS A 197 5.75 9.01 11.06
N ASP A 198 4.75 9.83 10.68
CA ASP A 198 3.42 9.72 11.25
C ASP A 198 2.69 8.45 10.80
N PHE A 199 2.78 8.06 9.51
CA PHE A 199 2.18 6.82 8.99
C PHE A 199 2.84 5.58 9.60
N GLU A 200 4.16 5.56 9.72
CA GLU A 200 4.88 4.43 10.30
C GLU A 200 4.56 4.26 11.79
N ASN A 201 4.50 5.35 12.54
CA ASN A 201 4.06 5.30 13.93
C ASN A 201 2.65 4.72 14.05
N ALA A 202 1.72 5.15 13.19
CA ALA A 202 0.33 4.65 13.18
C ALA A 202 0.25 3.18 12.75
N VAL A 203 1.03 2.76 11.74
CA VAL A 203 1.09 1.36 11.28
C VAL A 203 1.64 0.45 12.36
N HIS A 204 2.75 0.82 13.01
CA HIS A 204 3.34 0.03 14.09
C HIS A 204 2.43 -0.08 15.31
N ASN A 205 1.78 1.02 15.70
CA ASN A 205 0.78 1.02 16.78
C ASN A 205 -0.39 0.11 16.45
N ARG A 206 -1.00 0.28 15.28
CA ARG A 206 -2.12 -0.56 14.84
C ARG A 206 -1.77 -2.04 14.81
N LYS A 207 -0.60 -2.40 14.29
CA LYS A 207 -0.12 -3.79 14.28
C LYS A 207 -0.02 -4.37 15.69
N GLU A 208 0.50 -3.61 16.65
CA GLU A 208 0.60 -4.00 18.05
C GLU A 208 -0.80 -4.17 18.68
N LEU A 209 -1.70 -3.21 18.44
CA LEU A 209 -3.07 -3.26 18.93
C LEU A 209 -3.84 -4.48 18.39
N TRP A 210 -3.70 -4.81 17.08
CA TRP A 210 -4.34 -5.95 16.45
C TRP A 210 -3.81 -7.29 16.98
N LYS A 211 -2.49 -7.39 17.14
CA LYS A 211 -1.84 -8.59 17.70
C LYS A 211 -2.37 -8.94 19.09
N ASN A 212 -2.64 -7.93 19.91
CA ASN A 212 -3.05 -8.09 21.30
C ASN A 212 -4.56 -7.92 21.51
N ASN A 213 -5.35 -7.75 20.44
CA ASN A 213 -6.80 -7.49 20.48
C ASN A 213 -7.18 -6.38 21.49
N VAL A 214 -6.45 -5.27 21.45
CA VAL A 214 -6.56 -4.19 22.45
C VAL A 214 -7.85 -3.38 22.35
N PRO A 215 -8.34 -2.94 21.14
CA PRO A 215 -9.55 -2.17 21.07
C PRO A 215 -10.79 -2.98 21.44
N ASP A 216 -11.74 -2.35 22.14
CA ASP A 216 -13.10 -2.86 22.32
C ASP A 216 -13.97 -2.56 21.11
N TRP A 217 -13.76 -1.36 20.51
CA TRP A 217 -14.53 -0.86 19.39
C TRP A 217 -13.65 -0.46 18.21
N TYR A 218 -14.10 -0.85 17.03
CA TYR A 218 -13.49 -0.51 15.75
C TYR A 218 -14.41 0.40 14.95
N PHE A 219 -13.82 1.48 14.42
CA PHE A 219 -14.52 2.46 13.61
C PHE A 219 -13.90 2.54 12.24
N ILE A 220 -14.72 2.53 11.18
CA ILE A 220 -14.31 2.88 9.82
C ILE A 220 -14.71 4.32 9.60
N ASP A 221 -13.72 5.21 9.56
CA ASP A 221 -13.87 6.64 9.36
C ASP A 221 -13.68 7.00 7.88
N SER A 222 -14.75 6.85 7.10
CA SER A 222 -14.73 7.07 5.65
C SER A 222 -15.06 8.52 5.27
N ASP A 223 -14.61 8.94 4.09
CA ASP A 223 -14.89 10.25 3.50
C ASP A 223 -15.88 10.11 2.32
N PRO A 224 -16.89 10.99 2.18
CA PRO A 224 -17.25 12.08 3.07
C PRO A 224 -18.17 11.64 4.22
N GLY A 225 -17.68 11.79 5.47
CA GLY A 225 -18.53 11.76 6.66
C GLY A 225 -19.28 10.46 7.02
N LYS A 226 -18.97 9.35 6.35
CA LYS A 226 -19.53 8.03 6.66
C LYS A 226 -18.72 7.40 7.78
N LEU A 227 -19.38 7.17 8.92
CA LEU A 227 -18.81 6.47 10.06
C LEU A 227 -19.51 5.14 10.22
N GLN A 228 -18.74 4.06 10.33
CA GLN A 228 -19.27 2.74 10.69
C GLN A 228 -18.58 2.28 11.96
N MET A 229 -19.33 1.75 12.90
CA MET A 229 -18.85 1.30 14.21
C MET A 229 -19.23 -0.16 14.43
N MET A 230 -18.35 -0.92 15.01
CA MET A 230 -18.61 -2.30 15.42
C MET A 230 -17.69 -2.70 16.58
N PRO A 231 -18.04 -3.72 17.38
CA PRO A 231 -17.09 -4.35 18.29
C PRO A 231 -15.83 -4.80 17.53
N PHE A 232 -14.65 -4.68 18.13
CA PHE A 232 -13.41 -5.13 17.48
C PHE A 232 -13.43 -6.62 17.14
N ALA A 233 -14.09 -7.44 17.97
CA ALA A 233 -14.30 -8.86 17.68
C ALA A 233 -15.10 -9.10 16.38
N THR A 234 -16.06 -8.22 16.05
CA THR A 234 -16.82 -8.27 14.79
C THR A 234 -15.91 -7.94 13.59
N PHE A 235 -15.08 -6.92 13.70
CA PHE A 235 -14.06 -6.63 12.67
C PHE A 235 -13.11 -7.81 12.47
N ALA A 236 -12.64 -8.42 13.57
CA ALA A 236 -11.77 -9.60 13.51
C ALA A 236 -12.48 -10.79 12.83
N ASP A 237 -13.77 -11.04 13.10
CA ASP A 237 -14.55 -12.08 12.43
C ASP A 237 -14.69 -11.81 10.93
N ILE A 238 -14.99 -10.57 10.53
CA ILE A 238 -15.05 -10.19 9.10
C ILE A 238 -13.74 -10.49 8.39
N CYS A 239 -12.60 -10.13 9.00
CA CYS A 239 -11.27 -10.43 8.44
C CYS A 239 -11.03 -11.94 8.33
N ALA A 240 -11.38 -12.71 9.38
CA ALA A 240 -11.23 -14.16 9.43
C ALA A 240 -12.12 -14.90 8.44
N GLN A 241 -13.28 -14.35 8.07
CA GLN A 241 -14.09 -14.90 6.98
C GLN A 241 -13.53 -14.49 5.62
N LEU A 242 -13.13 -13.22 5.43
CA LEU A 242 -12.62 -12.73 4.15
C LEU A 242 -11.37 -13.50 3.70
N VAL A 243 -10.44 -13.81 4.60
CA VAL A 243 -9.19 -14.51 4.26
C VAL A 243 -9.40 -15.94 3.75
N LYS A 244 -10.59 -16.50 3.90
CA LYS A 244 -10.96 -17.82 3.36
C LYS A 244 -11.37 -17.80 1.88
N TYR A 245 -11.45 -16.62 1.27
CA TYR A 245 -11.89 -16.41 -0.11
C TYR A 245 -10.74 -15.86 -0.96
N PRO A 246 -10.74 -16.16 -2.27
CA PRO A 246 -10.00 -15.31 -3.19
C PRO A 246 -10.60 -13.90 -3.10
N PHE A 247 -9.76 -12.87 -3.01
CA PHE A 247 -10.26 -11.52 -2.81
C PHE A 247 -9.51 -10.50 -3.67
N ARG A 248 -10.13 -9.35 -3.81
CA ARG A 248 -9.62 -8.22 -4.57
C ARG A 248 -9.56 -6.96 -3.72
N THR A 249 -8.56 -6.13 -3.95
CA THR A 249 -8.49 -4.77 -3.41
C THR A 249 -9.36 -3.81 -4.20
N LYS A 250 -9.59 -2.62 -3.66
CA LYS A 250 -10.22 -1.49 -4.33
C LYS A 250 -9.15 -0.66 -5.03
N PRO A 251 -9.10 -0.63 -6.37
CA PRO A 251 -8.06 0.06 -7.08
C PRO A 251 -8.14 1.58 -6.92
N CYS A 252 -6.98 2.24 -6.98
CA CYS A 252 -6.84 3.69 -7.01
C CYS A 252 -6.32 4.14 -8.37
N TYR A 253 -7.00 5.08 -9.03
CA TYR A 253 -6.67 5.55 -10.38
C TYR A 253 -6.01 6.92 -10.31
N LEU A 254 -4.87 7.08 -10.98
CA LEU A 254 -4.07 8.29 -10.99
C LEU A 254 -3.80 8.77 -12.42
N GLU A 255 -3.91 10.09 -12.62
CA GLU A 255 -3.49 10.74 -13.86
C GLU A 255 -1.98 10.95 -13.89
N GLY A 256 -1.38 10.93 -15.08
CA GLY A 256 0.02 11.23 -15.31
C GLY A 256 0.24 11.85 -16.69
N VAL A 257 1.27 12.67 -16.83
CA VAL A 257 1.56 13.40 -18.08
C VAL A 257 1.88 12.50 -19.27
N TRP A 258 2.25 11.25 -19.01
CA TRP A 258 2.51 10.22 -20.03
C TRP A 258 1.34 9.21 -20.14
N GLY A 259 0.28 9.41 -19.38
CA GLY A 259 -0.79 8.43 -19.23
C GLY A 259 -1.60 8.21 -20.50
N GLY A 260 -2.01 6.97 -20.67
CA GLY A 260 -2.90 6.49 -21.72
C GLY A 260 -4.37 6.50 -21.34
N THR A 261 -5.19 5.98 -22.22
CA THR A 261 -6.66 5.98 -22.06
C THR A 261 -7.28 4.58 -22.11
N TYR A 262 -6.48 3.53 -22.21
CA TYR A 262 -6.98 2.17 -22.30
C TYR A 262 -7.71 1.75 -21.02
N MET A 263 -7.03 1.87 -19.86
CA MET A 263 -7.61 1.55 -18.55
C MET A 263 -8.78 2.47 -18.20
N LYS A 264 -8.71 3.75 -18.59
CA LYS A 264 -9.82 4.68 -18.43
C LYS A 264 -11.09 4.18 -19.14
N LYS A 265 -10.97 3.70 -20.37
CA LYS A 265 -12.08 3.15 -21.15
C LYS A 265 -12.54 1.80 -20.61
N LEU A 266 -11.61 0.88 -20.35
CA LEU A 266 -11.91 -0.45 -19.82
C LEU A 266 -12.68 -0.41 -18.50
N ARG A 267 -12.33 0.53 -17.62
CA ARG A 267 -12.94 0.69 -16.29
C ARG A 267 -14.08 1.71 -16.25
N ASN A 268 -14.46 2.27 -17.39
CA ASN A 268 -15.50 3.30 -17.49
C ASN A 268 -15.32 4.43 -16.47
N LEU A 269 -14.10 4.97 -16.37
CA LEU A 269 -13.76 6.02 -15.42
C LEU A 269 -14.40 7.37 -15.82
N PRO A 270 -14.51 8.33 -14.86
CA PRO A 270 -15.11 9.64 -15.11
C PRO A 270 -14.53 10.34 -16.33
N LYS A 271 -15.38 11.02 -17.10
CA LYS A 271 -14.97 11.72 -18.32
C LYS A 271 -13.99 12.85 -18.03
N GLU A 272 -14.10 13.45 -16.85
CA GLU A 272 -13.25 14.54 -16.34
C GLU A 272 -11.81 14.12 -16.13
N MET A 273 -11.55 12.84 -15.89
CA MET A 273 -10.18 12.32 -15.85
C MET A 273 -9.54 12.43 -17.24
N ARG A 274 -8.33 12.98 -17.30
CA ARG A 274 -7.55 13.10 -18.54
C ARG A 274 -7.15 11.72 -19.08
N ASN A 275 -6.64 10.88 -18.17
CA ASN A 275 -6.13 9.55 -18.48
C ASN A 275 -6.13 8.69 -17.20
N ALA A 276 -5.60 7.49 -17.29
CA ALA A 276 -5.32 6.63 -16.13
C ALA A 276 -3.88 6.09 -16.27
N ALA A 277 -2.90 6.96 -16.03
CA ALA A 277 -1.49 6.60 -16.15
C ALA A 277 -1.13 5.43 -15.24
N TRP A 278 -1.60 5.47 -13.99
CA TRP A 278 -1.44 4.39 -13.02
C TRP A 278 -2.78 3.90 -12.49
N VAL A 279 -2.88 2.59 -12.34
CA VAL A 279 -3.94 1.96 -11.55
C VAL A 279 -3.27 1.16 -10.43
N PHE A 280 -3.26 1.70 -9.23
CA PHE A 280 -2.78 1.00 -8.03
C PHE A 280 -3.81 -0.02 -7.62
N ASP A 281 -3.56 -1.28 -7.92
CA ASP A 281 -4.52 -2.36 -7.66
C ASP A 281 -4.15 -3.15 -6.40
N PHE A 282 -2.87 -3.46 -6.17
CA PHE A 282 -2.39 -4.15 -4.98
C PHE A 282 -1.14 -3.47 -4.43
N ILE A 283 -1.21 -2.15 -4.17
CA ILE A 283 -0.14 -1.45 -3.44
C ILE A 283 -0.57 -1.37 -1.97
N PRO A 284 0.02 -2.19 -1.07
CA PRO A 284 -0.49 -2.40 0.28
C PRO A 284 -0.70 -1.13 1.10
N MET A 285 0.14 -0.12 0.89
CA MET A 285 0.08 1.15 1.61
C MET A 285 -0.91 2.16 1.02
N GLU A 286 -1.53 1.85 -0.14
CA GLU A 286 -2.35 2.81 -0.90
C GLU A 286 -3.80 2.34 -1.10
N VAL A 287 -4.08 1.05 -0.92
CA VAL A 287 -5.37 0.46 -1.26
C VAL A 287 -6.17 0.03 -0.03
N SER A 288 -7.44 -0.29 -0.28
CA SER A 288 -8.37 -0.82 0.70
C SER A 288 -9.06 -2.08 0.17
N VAL A 289 -9.87 -2.72 0.99
CA VAL A 289 -10.68 -3.88 0.63
C VAL A 289 -12.14 -3.55 0.85
N LEU A 290 -12.94 -3.64 -0.23
CA LEU A 290 -14.39 -3.49 -0.12
C LEU A 290 -15.03 -4.83 0.26
N VAL A 291 -15.75 -4.86 1.38
CA VAL A 291 -16.45 -6.03 1.88
C VAL A 291 -17.94 -5.75 2.00
N LYS A 292 -18.76 -6.59 1.37
CA LYS A 292 -20.22 -6.55 1.53
C LYS A 292 -20.61 -7.31 2.80
N ALA A 293 -21.28 -6.63 3.73
CA ALA A 293 -21.78 -7.18 4.98
C ALA A 293 -23.29 -6.89 5.11
N GLY A 294 -24.12 -7.83 4.68
CA GLY A 294 -25.55 -7.58 4.53
C GLY A 294 -25.80 -6.45 3.51
N GLU A 295 -26.48 -5.39 3.91
CA GLU A 295 -26.69 -4.20 3.07
C GLU A 295 -25.51 -3.21 3.15
N GLU A 296 -24.65 -3.34 4.15
CA GLU A 296 -23.52 -2.45 4.35
C GLU A 296 -22.37 -2.76 3.42
N LEU A 297 -21.63 -1.71 3.03
CA LEU A 297 -20.38 -1.81 2.31
C LEU A 297 -19.28 -1.23 3.19
N LEU A 298 -18.37 -2.08 3.60
CA LEU A 298 -17.24 -1.73 4.45
C LEU A 298 -16.01 -1.45 3.58
N ASP A 299 -15.36 -0.32 3.79
CA ASP A 299 -14.12 0.07 3.10
C ASP A 299 -12.94 -0.08 4.08
N ILE A 300 -12.43 -1.30 4.21
CA ILE A 300 -11.42 -1.68 5.19
C ILE A 300 -10.03 -1.35 4.66
N ASN A 301 -9.20 -0.69 5.47
CA ASN A 301 -7.79 -0.49 5.15
C ASN A 301 -7.09 -1.83 4.92
N TYR A 302 -6.40 -1.98 3.77
CA TYR A 302 -5.77 -3.25 3.42
C TYR A 302 -4.71 -3.69 4.44
N CYS A 303 -3.89 -2.76 4.94
CA CYS A 303 -2.91 -3.08 5.98
C CYS A 303 -3.57 -3.56 7.28
N SER A 304 -4.77 -3.07 7.62
CA SER A 304 -5.51 -3.55 8.80
C SER A 304 -5.92 -5.01 8.64
N PHE A 305 -6.41 -5.37 7.46
CA PHE A 305 -6.71 -6.76 7.12
C PHE A 305 -5.45 -7.64 7.15
N VAL A 306 -4.35 -7.18 6.52
CA VAL A 306 -3.05 -7.90 6.53
C VAL A 306 -2.52 -8.10 7.95
N HIS A 307 -2.58 -7.07 8.80
CA HIS A 307 -2.11 -7.17 10.18
C HIS A 307 -2.97 -8.11 11.03
N LYS A 308 -4.26 -8.23 10.70
CA LYS A 308 -5.16 -9.13 11.44
C LYS A 308 -5.03 -10.58 11.00
N GLU A 309 -4.89 -10.83 9.71
CA GLU A 309 -4.93 -12.17 9.11
C GLU A 309 -3.60 -12.58 8.42
N GLY A 310 -2.50 -11.92 8.77
CA GLY A 310 -1.23 -12.06 8.05
C GLY A 310 -0.76 -13.50 7.83
N VAL A 311 -0.87 -14.38 8.84
CA VAL A 311 -0.43 -15.78 8.73
C VAL A 311 -1.34 -16.55 7.75
N ASN A 312 -2.66 -16.44 7.90
CA ASN A 312 -3.62 -17.10 7.01
C ASN A 312 -3.53 -16.57 5.58
N LEU A 313 -3.22 -15.28 5.44
CA LEU A 313 -3.07 -14.62 4.13
C LEU A 313 -1.76 -14.97 3.44
N MET A 314 -0.62 -14.88 4.15
CA MET A 314 0.71 -14.88 3.52
C MET A 314 1.56 -16.11 3.86
N GLY A 315 1.19 -16.89 4.86
CA GLY A 315 2.01 -17.93 5.47
C GLY A 315 2.96 -17.39 6.55
N GLU A 316 3.35 -18.27 7.47
CA GLU A 316 4.12 -17.90 8.67
C GLU A 316 5.51 -17.33 8.34
N ASP A 317 6.23 -17.97 7.42
CA ASP A 317 7.58 -17.55 7.00
C ASP A 317 7.57 -16.16 6.36
N CYS A 318 6.54 -15.87 5.55
CA CYS A 318 6.39 -14.56 4.92
C CYS A 318 6.13 -13.47 5.97
N VAL A 319 5.22 -13.71 6.91
CA VAL A 319 4.95 -12.77 8.01
C VAL A 319 6.19 -12.48 8.82
N LYS A 320 6.97 -13.50 9.13
CA LYS A 320 8.23 -13.37 9.89
C LYS A 320 9.26 -12.56 9.11
N LYS A 321 9.50 -12.91 7.85
CA LYS A 321 10.52 -12.25 7.01
C LYS A 321 10.20 -10.79 6.74
N TYR A 322 8.97 -10.49 6.35
CA TYR A 322 8.54 -9.13 5.97
C TYR A 322 7.84 -8.38 7.11
N GLN A 323 8.07 -8.78 8.35
CA GLN A 323 7.60 -8.08 9.56
C GLN A 323 6.08 -7.82 9.57
N GLY A 324 5.30 -8.69 8.91
CA GLY A 324 3.84 -8.57 8.80
C GLY A 324 3.34 -7.61 7.73
N TYR A 325 4.21 -7.08 6.88
CA TYR A 325 3.79 -6.37 5.67
C TYR A 325 3.52 -7.35 4.53
N PHE A 326 2.57 -7.01 3.68
CA PHE A 326 2.36 -7.73 2.41
C PHE A 326 3.51 -7.36 1.45
N PRO A 327 4.31 -8.33 0.97
CA PRO A 327 5.65 -8.02 0.43
C PRO A 327 5.67 -7.57 -1.04
N ILE A 328 4.58 -7.72 -1.77
CA ILE A 328 4.51 -7.46 -3.22
C ILE A 328 3.50 -6.35 -3.50
N ARG A 329 3.80 -5.53 -4.51
CA ARG A 329 2.91 -4.50 -5.01
C ARG A 329 2.59 -4.72 -6.49
N PHE A 330 1.40 -4.30 -6.90
CA PHE A 330 0.94 -4.40 -8.28
C PHE A 330 0.29 -3.10 -8.71
N ASN A 331 0.65 -2.64 -9.90
CA ASN A 331 -0.06 -1.58 -10.58
C ASN A 331 -0.10 -1.84 -12.09
N TRP A 332 -1.05 -1.20 -12.73
CA TRP A 332 -1.10 -1.07 -14.17
C TRP A 332 -0.52 0.26 -14.58
N ASP A 333 0.36 0.24 -15.55
CA ASP A 333 0.87 1.43 -16.21
C ASP A 333 0.30 1.48 -17.63
N ASP A 334 -0.48 2.52 -17.87
CA ASP A 334 -1.15 2.72 -19.16
C ASP A 334 -0.53 3.90 -19.89
N SER A 335 0.18 3.63 -20.96
CA SER A 335 0.70 4.61 -21.93
C SER A 335 0.05 4.44 -23.31
N TYR A 336 -1.01 3.65 -23.42
CA TYR A 336 -1.66 3.33 -24.69
C TYR A 336 -2.32 4.57 -25.32
N HIS A 337 -1.95 4.87 -26.56
CA HIS A 337 -2.28 6.12 -27.26
C HIS A 337 -1.72 7.39 -26.61
N SER A 338 -0.73 7.28 -25.76
CA SER A 338 -0.01 8.42 -25.22
C SER A 338 1.04 8.95 -26.21
N THR A 339 1.43 10.20 -26.01
CA THR A 339 2.45 10.86 -26.83
C THR A 339 3.86 10.68 -26.31
N GLY A 340 4.06 10.06 -25.15
CA GLY A 340 5.37 9.96 -24.51
C GLY A 340 5.56 8.70 -23.68
N ASN A 341 6.83 8.35 -23.49
CA ASN A 341 7.27 7.27 -22.62
C ASN A 341 7.18 7.69 -21.14
N MET A 342 7.20 6.74 -20.23
CA MET A 342 7.56 7.00 -18.82
C MET A 342 9.00 7.56 -18.76
N SER A 343 9.37 8.16 -17.62
CA SER A 343 10.76 8.60 -17.41
C SER A 343 11.74 7.44 -17.52
N ILE A 344 12.93 7.70 -18.04
CA ILE A 344 14.08 6.81 -17.89
C ILE A 344 14.50 6.89 -16.42
N GLN A 345 14.49 5.77 -15.71
CA GLN A 345 14.61 5.73 -14.25
C GLN A 345 15.35 4.49 -13.76
N CYS A 346 15.75 4.51 -12.50
CA CYS A 346 16.17 3.33 -11.75
C CYS A 346 15.68 3.41 -10.30
N HIS A 347 15.83 2.34 -9.56
CA HIS A 347 15.45 2.23 -8.16
C HIS A 347 16.64 1.89 -7.27
N SER A 348 16.54 2.24 -5.99
CA SER A 348 17.62 2.00 -5.03
C SER A 348 17.68 0.56 -4.53
N GLY A 349 18.90 0.08 -4.31
CA GLY A 349 19.16 -1.23 -3.73
C GLY A 349 19.00 -1.29 -2.21
N GLY A 350 18.88 -2.52 -1.67
CA GLY A 350 18.60 -2.74 -0.25
C GLY A 350 19.65 -2.12 0.69
N LYS A 351 20.96 -2.29 0.40
CA LYS A 351 22.01 -1.67 1.21
C LYS A 351 21.87 -0.15 1.27
N PHE A 352 21.66 0.49 0.10
CA PHE A 352 21.48 1.94 0.02
C PHE A 352 20.24 2.40 0.82
N ASN A 353 19.13 1.67 0.71
CA ASN A 353 17.89 1.99 1.41
C ASN A 353 18.02 1.85 2.92
N ILE A 354 18.68 0.80 3.40
CA ILE A 354 18.92 0.59 4.84
C ILE A 354 19.78 1.74 5.40
N GLU A 355 20.87 2.09 4.74
CA GLU A 355 21.83 3.09 5.21
C GLU A 355 21.27 4.53 5.13
N ASN A 356 20.54 4.85 4.06
CA ASN A 356 20.12 6.22 3.77
C ASN A 356 18.67 6.52 4.19
N TYR A 357 17.80 5.49 4.27
CA TYR A 357 16.38 5.71 4.55
C TYR A 357 15.83 4.91 5.74
N ASN A 358 16.66 4.11 6.42
CA ASN A 358 16.20 3.15 7.44
C ASN A 358 15.12 2.20 6.91
N GLU A 359 15.06 2.00 5.60
CA GLU A 359 14.11 1.13 4.92
C GLU A 359 14.45 -0.34 5.19
N PHE A 360 13.48 -1.24 5.07
CA PHE A 360 13.70 -2.66 5.32
C PHE A 360 14.00 -3.47 4.06
N GLY A 361 13.91 -2.88 2.88
CA GLY A 361 14.08 -3.59 1.62
C GLY A 361 14.54 -2.70 0.46
N ARG A 362 14.67 -3.34 -0.69
CA ARG A 362 14.99 -2.73 -1.98
C ARG A 362 13.73 -2.57 -2.82
N GLN A 363 13.76 -1.68 -3.80
CA GLN A 363 12.67 -1.51 -4.74
C GLN A 363 13.01 -2.25 -6.05
N ASP A 364 12.65 -3.54 -6.10
CA ASP A 364 12.66 -4.32 -7.33
C ASP A 364 11.33 -4.11 -8.07
N GLU A 365 11.35 -4.20 -9.39
CA GLU A 365 10.17 -4.18 -10.25
C GLU A 365 10.23 -5.29 -11.31
N SER A 366 9.16 -5.45 -12.04
CA SER A 366 9.09 -6.26 -13.25
C SER A 366 7.92 -5.78 -14.09
N TYR A 367 8.02 -5.91 -15.41
CA TYR A 367 6.97 -5.52 -16.34
C TYR A 367 6.49 -6.72 -17.13
N TYR A 368 5.19 -6.99 -17.09
CA TYR A 368 4.53 -7.90 -18.01
C TYR A 368 3.67 -7.10 -18.98
N VAL A 369 3.97 -7.22 -20.27
CA VAL A 369 3.27 -6.47 -21.31
C VAL A 369 1.95 -7.17 -21.64
N VAL A 370 0.83 -6.46 -21.53
CA VAL A 370 -0.52 -7.02 -21.79
C VAL A 370 -1.10 -6.49 -23.10
N VAL A 371 -1.00 -5.19 -23.33
CA VAL A 371 -1.53 -4.54 -24.54
C VAL A 371 -0.43 -3.74 -25.20
N THR A 372 -0.34 -3.84 -26.53
CA THR A 372 0.63 -3.06 -27.32
C THR A 372 -0.03 -2.41 -28.53
N GLY A 373 0.46 -1.22 -28.88
CA GLY A 373 0.19 -0.54 -30.12
C GLY A 373 1.43 -0.45 -30.99
N HIS A 374 1.39 0.43 -31.96
CA HIS A 374 2.49 0.61 -32.92
C HIS A 374 3.76 1.11 -32.25
N GLU A 375 4.90 0.49 -32.56
CA GLU A 375 6.24 0.83 -32.05
C GLU A 375 6.36 0.85 -30.50
N ALA A 376 5.59 0.03 -29.80
CA ALA A 376 5.71 -0.08 -28.35
C ALA A 376 7.07 -0.69 -27.99
N LYS A 377 7.75 -0.10 -27.00
CA LYS A 377 9.07 -0.51 -26.52
C LYS A 377 9.13 -0.55 -25.01
N THR A 378 9.86 -1.50 -24.48
CA THR A 378 10.25 -1.55 -23.06
C THR A 378 11.74 -1.29 -22.97
N PHE A 379 12.13 -0.16 -22.41
CA PHE A 379 13.54 0.21 -22.23
C PHE A 379 14.10 -0.53 -21.02
N ILE A 380 15.27 -1.18 -21.19
CA ILE A 380 15.91 -1.96 -20.14
C ILE A 380 17.41 -2.12 -20.37
N GLY A 381 18.19 -1.76 -19.32
CA GLY A 381 19.64 -1.89 -19.36
C GLY A 381 20.32 -0.86 -20.27
N PHE A 382 21.65 -0.87 -20.25
CA PHE A 382 22.45 -0.08 -21.15
C PHE A 382 22.80 -0.87 -22.43
N ARG A 383 22.99 -0.20 -23.52
CA ARG A 383 23.57 -0.78 -24.73
C ARG A 383 25.01 -1.23 -24.47
N ASP A 384 25.48 -2.27 -25.18
CA ASP A 384 26.84 -2.78 -25.01
C ASP A 384 27.90 -1.74 -25.34
N ASP A 385 27.61 -0.87 -26.31
CA ASP A 385 28.50 0.20 -26.80
C ASP A 385 28.27 1.56 -26.09
N ALA A 386 27.42 1.62 -25.08
CA ALA A 386 27.07 2.87 -24.41
C ALA A 386 28.26 3.50 -23.65
N ASP A 387 28.52 4.77 -23.94
CA ASP A 387 29.42 5.63 -23.16
C ASP A 387 28.65 6.19 -21.96
N ILE A 388 28.76 5.51 -20.81
CA ILE A 388 28.01 5.85 -19.62
C ILE A 388 28.41 7.21 -19.00
N PRO A 389 29.70 7.59 -18.93
CA PRO A 389 30.10 8.94 -18.58
C PRO A 389 29.47 10.03 -19.45
N ALA A 390 29.37 9.80 -20.76
CA ALA A 390 28.68 10.73 -21.66
C ALA A 390 27.18 10.81 -21.38
N PHE A 391 26.54 9.67 -21.07
CA PHE A 391 25.13 9.64 -20.65
C PHE A 391 24.88 10.52 -19.41
N PHE A 392 25.69 10.35 -18.35
CA PHE A 392 25.53 11.16 -17.13
C PHE A 392 25.72 12.65 -17.41
N LYS A 393 26.67 13.02 -18.27
CA LYS A 393 26.88 14.40 -18.68
C LYS A 393 25.68 14.97 -19.45
N GLU A 394 25.05 14.16 -20.33
CA GLU A 394 23.85 14.60 -21.08
C GLU A 394 22.62 14.77 -20.17
N ILE A 395 22.40 13.86 -19.20
CA ILE A 395 21.26 14.01 -18.27
C ILE A 395 21.48 15.16 -17.28
N GLU A 396 22.73 15.44 -16.85
CA GLU A 396 23.05 16.62 -16.06
C GLU A 396 22.79 17.91 -16.85
N ALA A 397 23.14 17.95 -18.13
CA ALA A 397 22.83 19.07 -19.00
C ALA A 397 21.31 19.22 -19.27
N ALA A 398 20.58 18.11 -19.27
CA ALA A 398 19.11 18.15 -19.35
C ALA A 398 18.48 18.79 -18.11
N ASP A 399 19.03 18.51 -16.93
CA ASP A 399 18.57 19.09 -15.67
C ASP A 399 18.93 20.58 -15.55
N THR A 400 20.19 20.93 -15.79
CA THR A 400 20.74 22.24 -15.48
C THR A 400 20.65 23.25 -16.63
N GLU A 401 20.72 22.78 -17.88
CA GLU A 401 20.77 23.61 -19.10
C GLU A 401 19.56 23.43 -20.02
N HIS A 402 18.60 22.55 -19.65
CA HIS A 402 17.42 22.19 -20.47
C HIS A 402 17.76 21.68 -21.87
N LYS A 403 18.89 20.95 -22.00
CA LYS A 403 19.29 20.32 -23.26
C LYS A 403 18.71 18.92 -23.37
N PRO A 404 18.16 18.50 -24.52
CA PRO A 404 17.66 17.14 -24.69
C PRO A 404 18.80 16.12 -24.65
N CYS A 405 18.58 14.99 -23.98
CA CYS A 405 19.45 13.82 -24.01
C CYS A 405 19.00 12.85 -25.10
N ASP A 406 19.94 12.38 -25.92
CA ASP A 406 19.69 11.31 -26.89
C ASP A 406 19.82 9.94 -26.21
N TYR A 407 18.88 9.66 -25.31
CA TYR A 407 18.87 8.46 -24.48
C TYR A 407 18.93 7.15 -25.30
N MET A 408 18.48 7.14 -26.56
CA MET A 408 18.54 5.98 -27.46
C MET A 408 19.97 5.53 -27.81
N LYS A 409 20.96 6.39 -27.64
CA LYS A 409 22.38 6.01 -27.77
C LYS A 409 22.85 5.14 -26.61
N TYR A 410 22.22 5.24 -25.46
CA TYR A 410 22.71 4.68 -24.21
C TYR A 410 21.86 3.56 -23.67
N VAL A 411 20.53 3.72 -23.71
CA VAL A 411 19.57 2.79 -23.11
C VAL A 411 19.08 1.79 -24.16
N SER A 412 19.16 0.52 -23.81
CA SER A 412 18.67 -0.58 -24.64
C SER A 412 17.15 -0.72 -24.54
N TYR A 413 16.54 -1.50 -25.43
CA TYR A 413 15.10 -1.76 -25.39
C TYR A 413 14.77 -3.12 -25.99
N GLU A 414 13.61 -3.65 -25.54
CA GLU A 414 12.91 -4.76 -26.18
C GLU A 414 11.73 -4.21 -26.99
N GLU A 415 11.47 -4.78 -28.17
CA GLU A 415 10.17 -4.57 -28.86
C GLU A 415 9.07 -5.20 -28.01
N SER A 416 8.12 -4.39 -27.57
CA SER A 416 7.06 -4.85 -26.70
C SER A 416 6.01 -5.65 -27.46
N VAL A 417 5.79 -6.87 -27.01
CA VAL A 417 4.72 -7.76 -27.49
C VAL A 417 3.92 -8.28 -26.31
N PRO A 418 2.62 -8.56 -26.47
CA PRO A 418 1.83 -9.17 -25.39
C PRO A 418 2.47 -10.48 -24.91
N GLY A 419 2.68 -10.60 -23.61
CA GLY A 419 3.37 -11.73 -22.97
C GLY A 419 4.86 -11.54 -22.73
N LEU A 420 5.49 -10.46 -23.19
CA LEU A 420 6.86 -10.11 -22.81
C LEU A 420 6.93 -9.85 -21.30
N GLN A 421 7.85 -10.55 -20.63
CA GLN A 421 8.18 -10.33 -19.21
C GLN A 421 9.64 -9.86 -19.11
N VAL A 422 9.87 -8.79 -18.39
CA VAL A 422 11.19 -8.34 -17.99
C VAL A 422 11.27 -8.17 -16.48
N MET A 423 12.40 -8.53 -15.89
CA MET A 423 12.69 -8.30 -14.48
C MET A 423 13.57 -7.05 -14.33
N LEU A 424 13.32 -6.29 -13.30
CA LEU A 424 13.97 -5.02 -13.02
C LEU A 424 14.50 -5.02 -11.57
N PRO A 425 15.49 -5.89 -11.24
CA PRO A 425 16.12 -5.82 -9.93
C PRO A 425 16.66 -4.41 -9.70
N ALA A 426 16.62 -3.95 -8.45
CA ALA A 426 17.05 -2.61 -8.07
C ALA A 426 18.38 -2.20 -8.75
N GLY A 427 18.45 -0.97 -9.22
CA GLY A 427 19.57 -0.44 -10.00
C GLY A 427 19.49 -0.66 -11.52
N THR A 428 18.51 -1.41 -12.04
CA THR A 428 18.32 -1.52 -13.50
C THR A 428 17.80 -0.21 -14.06
N ILE A 429 18.49 0.36 -15.06
CA ILE A 429 17.94 1.47 -15.83
C ILE A 429 16.81 0.97 -16.72
N HIS A 430 15.64 1.62 -16.69
CA HIS A 430 14.46 1.15 -17.42
C HIS A 430 13.42 2.25 -17.64
N SER A 431 12.45 1.94 -18.52
CA SER A 431 11.23 2.72 -18.71
C SER A 431 10.18 1.92 -19.48
N SER A 432 8.91 2.09 -19.18
CA SER A 432 7.82 1.70 -20.07
C SER A 432 7.68 2.74 -21.17
N GLY A 433 7.79 2.32 -22.41
CA GLY A 433 7.58 3.18 -23.58
C GLY A 433 6.10 3.49 -23.81
N ARG A 434 5.84 4.38 -24.78
CA ARG A 434 4.48 4.71 -25.21
C ARG A 434 3.78 3.52 -25.87
N ASN A 435 2.46 3.61 -26.01
CA ASN A 435 1.61 2.66 -26.75
C ASN A 435 1.54 1.26 -26.15
N GLN A 436 1.58 1.14 -24.83
CA GLN A 436 1.40 -0.16 -24.18
C GLN A 436 0.66 -0.03 -22.85
N VAL A 437 0.13 -1.15 -22.38
CA VAL A 437 -0.33 -1.33 -21.01
C VAL A 437 0.46 -2.49 -20.41
N ILE A 438 1.11 -2.23 -19.31
CA ILE A 438 1.91 -3.21 -18.58
C ILE A 438 1.32 -3.47 -17.20
N LEU A 439 1.47 -4.71 -16.75
CA LEU A 439 1.34 -5.07 -15.34
C LEU A 439 2.72 -4.90 -14.70
N GLU A 440 2.84 -3.92 -13.83
CA GLU A 440 4.02 -3.73 -13.00
C GLU A 440 3.87 -4.51 -11.70
N ILE A 441 4.88 -5.31 -11.39
CA ILE A 441 4.93 -6.12 -10.17
C ILE A 441 6.25 -5.78 -9.47
N GLY A 442 6.17 -5.38 -8.21
CA GLY A 442 7.36 -4.96 -7.48
C GLY A 442 7.41 -5.45 -6.05
N SER A 443 8.57 -5.30 -5.44
CA SER A 443 8.76 -5.48 -4.01
C SER A 443 8.18 -4.29 -3.24
N LEU A 444 7.77 -4.54 -1.99
CA LEU A 444 7.29 -3.48 -1.11
C LEU A 444 8.46 -2.71 -0.48
N THR A 445 8.34 -1.39 -0.51
CA THR A 445 9.08 -0.44 0.31
C THR A 445 8.10 0.57 0.92
N ILE A 446 8.44 1.16 2.06
CA ILE A 446 7.63 2.21 2.70
C ILE A 446 7.67 3.48 1.86
N GLY A 447 8.88 3.93 1.49
CA GLY A 447 9.05 5.02 0.53
C GLY A 447 8.94 4.54 -0.92
N SER A 448 8.80 5.50 -1.84
CA SER A 448 8.86 5.25 -3.29
C SER A 448 10.17 5.83 -3.83
N TYR A 449 11.14 4.96 -4.06
CA TYR A 449 12.52 5.34 -4.42
C TYR A 449 12.73 5.27 -5.93
N THR A 450 11.96 6.07 -6.67
CA THR A 450 12.06 6.19 -8.13
C THR A 450 12.95 7.37 -8.50
N TYR A 451 14.14 7.07 -8.98
CA TYR A 451 15.11 8.07 -9.42
C TYR A 451 14.99 8.28 -10.93
N LYS A 452 14.25 9.32 -11.30
CA LYS A 452 14.11 9.74 -12.70
C LYS A 452 15.44 10.32 -13.17
N MET A 453 16.08 9.67 -14.14
CA MET A 453 17.35 10.09 -14.72
C MET A 453 17.12 11.00 -15.93
N TYR A 454 16.06 10.78 -16.70
CA TYR A 454 15.64 11.63 -17.79
C TYR A 454 14.13 11.61 -17.99
N ASP A 455 13.50 12.76 -18.11
CA ASP A 455 12.04 12.89 -18.30
C ASP A 455 11.66 13.77 -19.49
N TYR A 456 12.48 13.73 -20.55
CA TYR A 456 12.21 14.33 -21.88
C TYR A 456 11.97 15.84 -21.85
N LEU A 457 12.49 16.56 -20.86
CA LEU A 457 12.22 17.99 -20.61
C LEU A 457 10.73 18.32 -20.50
N ARG A 458 9.95 17.35 -20.10
CA ARG A 458 8.48 17.39 -20.08
C ARG A 458 7.99 18.27 -18.93
N LEU A 459 6.93 19.04 -19.18
CA LEU A 459 6.24 19.82 -18.16
C LEU A 459 5.21 18.94 -17.43
N ASP A 460 4.99 19.24 -16.14
CA ASP A 460 3.87 18.69 -15.39
C ASP A 460 2.56 19.42 -15.72
N PHE A 461 1.46 18.95 -15.20
CA PHE A 461 0.13 19.54 -15.43
C PHE A 461 -0.01 21.00 -14.97
N ASP A 462 0.85 21.44 -14.05
CA ASP A 462 0.92 22.84 -13.59
C ASP A 462 1.83 23.72 -14.45
N GLY A 463 2.38 23.19 -15.55
CA GLY A 463 3.27 23.91 -16.48
C GLY A 463 4.71 24.04 -15.99
N LYS A 464 5.08 23.43 -14.87
CA LYS A 464 6.46 23.41 -14.37
C LYS A 464 7.23 22.23 -14.92
N GLN A 465 8.53 22.38 -15.10
CA GLN A 465 9.40 21.28 -15.46
C GLN A 465 9.37 20.20 -14.39
N ARG A 466 9.27 18.96 -14.83
CA ARG A 466 9.35 17.82 -13.92
C ARG A 466 10.81 17.63 -13.47
N PRO A 467 11.05 17.59 -12.17
CA PRO A 467 12.39 17.40 -11.65
C PRO A 467 12.90 15.99 -11.92
N ILE A 468 14.21 15.87 -12.12
CA ILE A 468 14.92 14.60 -12.25
C ILE A 468 15.92 14.43 -11.10
N HIS A 469 16.34 13.19 -10.85
CA HIS A 469 17.16 12.82 -9.70
C HIS A 469 18.52 12.29 -10.20
N THR A 470 19.26 13.09 -10.98
CA THR A 470 20.52 12.70 -11.63
C THR A 470 21.52 12.13 -10.64
N HIS A 471 21.75 12.82 -9.53
CA HIS A 471 22.70 12.39 -8.49
C HIS A 471 22.32 11.04 -7.86
N LEU A 472 21.07 10.86 -7.44
CA LEU A 472 20.61 9.61 -6.84
C LEU A 472 20.56 8.48 -7.87
N GLY A 473 20.22 8.80 -9.12
CA GLY A 473 20.25 7.85 -10.23
C GLY A 473 21.67 7.34 -10.50
N GLU A 474 22.66 8.23 -10.58
CA GLU A 474 24.07 7.87 -10.78
C GLU A 474 24.61 6.97 -9.65
N LEU A 475 24.25 7.27 -8.39
CA LEU A 475 24.68 6.47 -7.25
C LEU A 475 24.09 5.06 -7.22
N ASN A 476 22.92 4.84 -7.82
CA ASN A 476 22.18 3.59 -7.69
C ASN A 476 22.12 2.75 -8.96
N VAL A 477 22.34 3.34 -10.15
CA VAL A 477 22.23 2.59 -11.40
C VAL A 477 23.36 1.59 -11.57
N ARG A 478 23.02 0.38 -12.01
CA ARG A 478 23.95 -0.71 -12.32
C ARG A 478 24.46 -0.57 -13.76
N GLN A 479 25.69 -0.09 -13.91
CA GLN A 479 26.33 0.16 -15.22
C GLN A 479 26.72 -1.12 -15.95
N ASP A 480 26.81 -2.23 -15.25
CA ASP A 480 27.13 -3.56 -15.76
C ASP A 480 25.92 -4.30 -16.37
N ARG A 481 24.69 -3.81 -16.18
CA ARG A 481 23.48 -4.36 -16.83
C ARG A 481 23.38 -3.89 -18.26
N ARG A 482 24.20 -4.51 -19.12
CA ARG A 482 24.24 -4.22 -20.56
C ARG A 482 23.45 -5.26 -21.35
N THR A 483 23.07 -4.94 -22.58
CA THR A 483 22.25 -5.80 -23.45
C THR A 483 22.72 -7.25 -23.48
N SER A 484 24.00 -7.49 -23.75
CA SER A 484 24.57 -8.85 -23.81
C SER A 484 24.47 -9.57 -22.46
N VAL A 485 24.67 -8.84 -21.35
CA VAL A 485 24.70 -9.40 -19.99
C VAL A 485 23.29 -9.78 -19.52
N ILE A 486 22.29 -8.93 -19.77
CA ILE A 486 20.90 -9.14 -19.30
C ILE A 486 20.16 -10.22 -20.08
N HIS A 487 20.68 -10.65 -21.24
CA HIS A 487 20.14 -11.72 -22.08
C HIS A 487 20.92 -13.03 -21.96
N ASP A 488 22.07 -13.06 -21.30
CA ASP A 488 22.90 -14.26 -21.16
C ASP A 488 22.35 -15.18 -20.06
N PRO A 489 21.86 -16.39 -20.38
CA PRO A 489 21.40 -17.36 -19.40
C PRO A 489 22.46 -17.80 -18.36
N GLN A 490 23.74 -17.57 -18.63
CA GLN A 490 24.82 -17.87 -17.69
C GLN A 490 25.17 -16.70 -16.78
N SER A 491 24.60 -15.52 -17.05
CA SER A 491 24.83 -14.33 -16.24
C SER A 491 23.96 -14.34 -14.97
N PRO A 492 24.50 -13.92 -13.80
CA PRO A 492 23.69 -13.67 -12.62
C PRO A 492 22.71 -12.49 -12.82
N GLU A 493 22.96 -11.67 -13.85
CA GLU A 493 22.13 -10.54 -14.26
C GLU A 493 21.18 -10.91 -15.42
N TYR A 494 20.86 -12.21 -15.63
CA TYR A 494 19.89 -12.67 -16.62
C TYR A 494 18.48 -12.25 -16.22
N ILE A 495 17.98 -11.15 -16.77
CA ILE A 495 16.71 -10.50 -16.39
C ILE A 495 15.70 -10.40 -17.53
N VAL A 496 16.11 -10.62 -18.79
CA VAL A 496 15.22 -10.81 -19.93
C VAL A 496 15.19 -12.30 -20.27
N GLN A 497 14.31 -13.03 -19.60
CA GLN A 497 14.29 -14.50 -19.68
C GLN A 497 13.27 -15.00 -20.69
N LYS A 498 13.58 -16.16 -21.29
CA LYS A 498 12.61 -16.89 -22.11
C LYS A 498 11.70 -17.73 -21.22
N PRO A 499 10.38 -17.78 -21.51
CA PRO A 499 9.47 -18.65 -20.77
C PRO A 499 9.96 -20.12 -20.74
N ARG A 500 9.90 -20.74 -19.57
CA ARG A 500 10.33 -22.10 -19.33
C ARG A 500 9.19 -22.89 -18.72
N LEU A 501 8.78 -24.00 -19.35
CA LEU A 501 7.76 -24.90 -18.80
C LEU A 501 8.22 -25.44 -17.43
N ASP A 502 7.40 -25.32 -16.43
CA ASP A 502 7.66 -25.74 -15.05
C ASP A 502 6.73 -26.88 -14.61
N ALA A 503 5.46 -26.76 -14.92
CA ALA A 503 4.47 -27.76 -14.59
C ALA A 503 3.40 -27.88 -15.67
N SER A 504 2.73 -29.02 -15.72
CA SER A 504 1.59 -29.24 -16.61
C SER A 504 0.60 -30.25 -15.99
N GLY A 505 -0.62 -30.17 -16.42
CA GLY A 505 -1.69 -31.09 -16.03
C GLY A 505 -2.66 -31.34 -17.18
N ASP A 506 -3.84 -31.91 -16.88
CA ASP A 506 -4.86 -32.16 -17.88
C ASP A 506 -5.45 -30.86 -18.40
N GLY A 507 -4.99 -30.45 -19.60
CA GLY A 507 -5.46 -29.27 -20.32
C GLY A 507 -4.91 -27.93 -19.81
N TRP A 508 -3.82 -27.92 -19.03
CA TRP A 508 -3.14 -26.69 -18.60
C TRP A 508 -1.62 -26.82 -18.53
N GLU A 509 -0.96 -25.70 -18.69
CA GLU A 509 0.50 -25.56 -18.58
C GLU A 509 0.85 -24.37 -17.69
N GLU A 510 1.96 -24.46 -16.95
CA GLU A 510 2.54 -23.40 -16.15
C GLU A 510 3.98 -23.11 -16.60
N TYR A 511 4.25 -21.86 -16.92
CA TYR A 511 5.56 -21.37 -17.33
C TYR A 511 6.14 -20.46 -16.28
N ILE A 512 7.43 -20.62 -15.96
CA ILE A 512 8.23 -19.57 -15.32
C ILE A 512 8.63 -18.57 -16.40
N LEU A 513 8.23 -17.33 -16.22
CA LEU A 513 8.56 -16.19 -17.08
C LEU A 513 9.80 -15.45 -16.59
N GLY A 514 10.02 -15.44 -15.28
CA GLY A 514 11.16 -14.79 -14.67
C GLY A 514 11.38 -15.20 -13.21
N GLU A 515 12.57 -15.63 -12.92
CA GLU A 515 13.12 -15.82 -11.57
C GLU A 515 14.58 -15.38 -11.58
N ASN A 516 14.95 -14.54 -10.61
CA ASN A 516 16.33 -14.09 -10.45
C ASN A 516 16.68 -14.16 -8.95
N PRO A 517 17.89 -14.67 -8.57
CA PRO A 517 18.30 -14.75 -7.17
C PRO A 517 18.32 -13.41 -6.43
N GLN A 518 18.39 -12.30 -7.17
CA GLN A 518 18.33 -10.96 -6.59
C GLN A 518 16.90 -10.53 -6.21
N MET A 519 15.87 -11.23 -6.71
CA MET A 519 14.45 -10.93 -6.43
C MET A 519 13.80 -12.10 -5.70
N TYR A 520 12.94 -11.81 -4.74
CA TYR A 520 12.20 -12.84 -4.01
C TYR A 520 10.87 -13.24 -4.67
N ILE A 521 10.57 -12.67 -5.84
CA ILE A 521 9.35 -12.87 -6.59
C ILE A 521 9.59 -13.91 -7.69
N SER A 522 8.65 -14.84 -7.85
CA SER A 522 8.53 -15.74 -8.99
C SER A 522 7.39 -15.27 -9.89
N LEU A 523 7.70 -15.02 -11.15
CA LEU A 523 6.79 -14.52 -12.17
C LEU A 523 6.43 -15.67 -13.10
N ARG A 524 5.15 -16.03 -13.15
CA ARG A 524 4.66 -17.24 -13.82
C ARG A 524 3.47 -16.95 -14.71
N ARG A 525 3.19 -17.85 -15.65
CA ARG A 525 1.99 -17.80 -16.49
C ARG A 525 1.34 -19.17 -16.57
N LEU A 526 0.04 -19.20 -16.30
CA LEU A 526 -0.82 -20.36 -16.51
C LEU A 526 -1.53 -20.20 -17.85
N GLU A 527 -1.55 -21.25 -18.66
CA GLU A 527 -2.25 -21.32 -19.94
C GLU A 527 -3.19 -22.52 -19.94
N PHE A 528 -4.46 -22.33 -20.29
CA PHE A 528 -5.47 -23.40 -20.32
C PHE A 528 -6.70 -22.98 -21.11
N GLU A 529 -7.47 -23.99 -21.58
CA GLU A 529 -8.75 -23.77 -22.28
C GLU A 529 -9.95 -23.81 -21.32
N ASN A 530 -10.02 -24.81 -20.46
CA ASN A 530 -11.18 -25.05 -19.60
C ASN A 530 -10.93 -24.72 -18.13
N ARG A 531 -9.93 -25.33 -17.54
CA ARG A 531 -9.61 -25.16 -16.12
C ARG A 531 -8.14 -25.43 -15.82
N CYS A 532 -7.67 -24.86 -14.73
CA CYS A 532 -6.34 -25.08 -14.18
C CYS A 532 -6.44 -25.30 -12.66
N GLU A 533 -5.85 -26.36 -12.14
CA GLU A 533 -5.78 -26.63 -10.70
C GLU A 533 -4.45 -26.13 -10.14
N GLN A 534 -4.51 -25.51 -8.98
CA GLN A 534 -3.36 -24.94 -8.26
C GLN A 534 -3.47 -25.22 -6.76
N ASP A 535 -2.36 -25.06 -6.03
CA ASP A 535 -2.31 -25.27 -4.58
C ASP A 535 -1.35 -24.28 -3.91
N THR A 536 -1.82 -23.55 -2.93
CA THR A 536 -1.00 -22.66 -2.09
C THR A 536 -0.26 -23.45 -1.00
N LYS A 537 -0.62 -24.69 -0.76
CA LYS A 537 -0.07 -25.61 0.26
C LYS A 537 -0.12 -25.07 1.70
N GLY A 538 -0.86 -24.00 1.96
CA GLY A 538 -0.84 -23.30 3.24
C GLY A 538 0.45 -22.48 3.48
N GLU A 539 1.35 -22.41 2.52
CA GLU A 539 2.69 -21.84 2.69
C GLU A 539 2.83 -20.42 2.11
N LYS A 540 2.23 -20.20 0.93
CA LYS A 540 2.39 -18.95 0.16
C LYS A 540 1.07 -18.53 -0.47
N PHE A 541 0.80 -17.24 -0.45
CA PHE A 541 -0.27 -16.67 -1.27
C PHE A 541 0.09 -16.68 -2.76
N HIS A 542 -0.92 -16.71 -3.62
CA HIS A 542 -0.79 -16.48 -5.05
C HIS A 542 -1.54 -15.22 -5.45
N VAL A 543 -0.93 -14.37 -6.26
CA VAL A 543 -1.64 -13.25 -6.90
C VAL A 543 -1.84 -13.58 -8.35
N LEU A 544 -3.11 -13.61 -8.77
CA LEU A 544 -3.55 -13.97 -10.11
C LEU A 544 -4.02 -12.73 -10.85
N THR A 545 -3.59 -12.57 -12.09
CA THR A 545 -4.03 -11.50 -12.98
C THR A 545 -4.50 -12.10 -14.30
N LEU A 546 -5.75 -11.87 -14.70
CA LEU A 546 -6.26 -12.30 -16.00
C LEU A 546 -5.68 -11.39 -17.09
N VAL A 547 -4.68 -11.90 -17.83
CA VAL A 547 -3.93 -11.13 -18.84
C VAL A 547 -4.35 -11.45 -20.27
N ASP A 548 -5.10 -12.53 -20.49
CA ASP A 548 -5.71 -12.89 -21.76
C ASP A 548 -6.94 -13.79 -21.51
N GLY A 549 -8.01 -13.57 -22.25
CA GLY A 549 -9.32 -14.19 -22.04
C GLY A 549 -10.36 -13.22 -21.47
N GLU A 550 -11.60 -13.66 -21.36
CA GLU A 550 -12.73 -12.80 -21.00
C GLU A 550 -12.99 -12.79 -19.50
N LYS A 551 -13.18 -13.96 -18.92
CA LYS A 551 -13.61 -14.12 -17.53
C LYS A 551 -13.25 -15.48 -16.96
N VAL A 552 -12.84 -15.50 -15.70
CA VAL A 552 -12.56 -16.75 -14.98
C VAL A 552 -13.19 -16.72 -13.59
N ARG A 553 -13.43 -17.93 -13.03
CA ARG A 553 -13.77 -18.14 -11.62
C ARG A 553 -12.60 -18.79 -10.91
N VAL A 554 -12.13 -18.15 -9.85
CA VAL A 554 -11.17 -18.72 -8.91
C VAL A 554 -11.95 -19.23 -7.71
N ARG A 555 -11.89 -20.53 -7.40
CA ARG A 555 -12.64 -21.10 -6.27
C ARG A 555 -11.86 -22.17 -5.53
N SER A 556 -12.13 -22.33 -4.23
CA SER A 556 -11.62 -23.44 -3.44
C SER A 556 -12.14 -24.78 -3.98
N VAL A 557 -11.30 -25.82 -3.94
CA VAL A 557 -11.70 -27.18 -4.24
C VAL A 557 -12.53 -27.77 -3.11
N GLU A 558 -12.11 -27.54 -1.86
CA GLU A 558 -12.78 -28.08 -0.67
C GLU A 558 -14.07 -27.33 -0.31
N HIS A 559 -14.12 -26.03 -0.65
CA HIS A 559 -15.23 -25.12 -0.35
C HIS A 559 -15.66 -24.36 -1.60
N PRO A 560 -16.41 -24.97 -2.53
CA PRO A 560 -16.74 -24.36 -3.83
C PRO A 560 -17.54 -23.04 -3.73
N GLU A 561 -18.22 -22.80 -2.63
CA GLU A 561 -18.89 -21.53 -2.33
C GLU A 561 -17.92 -20.36 -2.11
N ARG A 562 -16.65 -20.66 -1.79
CA ARG A 562 -15.59 -19.67 -1.62
C ARG A 562 -14.93 -19.40 -2.96
N HIS A 563 -15.46 -18.44 -3.68
CA HIS A 563 -14.98 -18.10 -5.01
C HIS A 563 -14.97 -16.60 -5.26
N PHE A 564 -14.25 -16.21 -6.32
CA PHE A 564 -14.27 -14.88 -6.90
C PHE A 564 -14.25 -14.98 -8.43
N ASP A 565 -15.17 -14.27 -9.08
CA ASP A 565 -15.19 -14.15 -10.54
C ASP A 565 -14.39 -12.92 -10.95
N MET A 566 -13.38 -13.08 -11.79
CA MET A 566 -12.52 -12.00 -12.25
C MET A 566 -12.64 -11.80 -13.77
N ASP A 567 -12.74 -10.57 -14.17
CA ASP A 567 -12.77 -10.12 -15.55
C ASP A 567 -11.35 -9.78 -16.04
N PHE A 568 -11.22 -9.57 -17.36
CA PHE A 568 -9.95 -9.20 -17.99
C PHE A 568 -9.27 -8.01 -17.28
N MET A 569 -7.97 -8.14 -17.04
CA MET A 569 -7.10 -7.20 -16.32
C MET A 569 -7.51 -6.96 -14.85
N GLU A 570 -8.24 -7.87 -14.23
CA GLU A 570 -8.43 -7.85 -12.78
C GLU A 570 -7.34 -8.65 -12.07
N ILE A 571 -7.02 -8.22 -10.84
CA ILE A 571 -6.03 -8.84 -9.96
C ILE A 571 -6.75 -9.40 -8.74
N VAL A 572 -6.49 -10.66 -8.41
CA VAL A 572 -7.08 -11.37 -7.28
C VAL A 572 -5.97 -12.05 -6.47
N CYS A 573 -6.02 -11.93 -5.16
CA CYS A 573 -5.16 -12.67 -4.25
C CYS A 573 -5.86 -13.94 -3.79
N VAL A 574 -5.17 -15.07 -3.88
CA VAL A 574 -5.54 -16.33 -3.26
C VAL A 574 -4.72 -16.47 -1.99
N PRO A 575 -5.35 -16.44 -0.80
CA PRO A 575 -4.63 -16.56 0.47
C PRO A 575 -3.88 -17.88 0.63
N ALA A 576 -2.81 -17.87 1.42
CA ALA A 576 -2.04 -19.07 1.71
C ALA A 576 -2.90 -20.19 2.30
N ASP A 577 -3.82 -19.87 3.20
CA ASP A 577 -4.71 -20.84 3.87
C ASP A 577 -5.80 -21.46 2.95
N MET A 578 -5.92 -20.96 1.72
CA MET A 578 -6.91 -21.52 0.78
C MET A 578 -6.61 -22.98 0.38
N GLY A 579 -5.34 -23.39 0.34
CA GLY A 579 -4.92 -24.70 -0.13
C GLY A 579 -5.21 -24.92 -1.61
N ARG A 580 -5.85 -26.04 -1.95
CA ARG A 580 -6.18 -26.40 -3.34
C ARG A 580 -7.31 -25.53 -3.88
N TYR A 581 -7.09 -24.98 -5.06
CA TYR A 581 -8.08 -24.17 -5.77
C TYR A 581 -8.05 -24.43 -7.27
N VAL A 582 -9.14 -24.10 -7.95
CA VAL A 582 -9.28 -24.24 -9.40
C VAL A 582 -9.63 -22.89 -10.01
N ILE A 583 -9.04 -22.63 -11.17
CA ILE A 583 -9.38 -21.50 -12.03
C ILE A 583 -10.18 -22.06 -13.19
N GLU A 584 -11.43 -21.65 -13.34
CA GLU A 584 -12.36 -22.12 -14.37
C GLU A 584 -12.58 -21.04 -15.41
N ASN A 585 -12.46 -21.37 -16.68
CA ASN A 585 -12.79 -20.47 -17.78
C ASN A 585 -14.32 -20.32 -17.88
N LEU A 586 -14.81 -19.12 -17.75
CA LEU A 586 -16.23 -18.78 -17.92
C LEU A 586 -16.53 -18.15 -19.29
N GLY A 587 -15.49 -17.90 -20.09
CA GLY A 587 -15.57 -17.40 -21.46
C GLY A 587 -15.45 -18.49 -22.51
N LYS A 588 -15.10 -18.11 -23.73
CA LYS A 588 -14.94 -19.02 -24.88
C LYS A 588 -13.49 -19.11 -25.37
N GLU A 589 -12.73 -18.05 -25.14
CA GLU A 589 -11.33 -17.96 -25.59
C GLU A 589 -10.41 -18.64 -24.59
N PRO A 590 -9.25 -19.17 -25.04
CA PRO A 590 -8.21 -19.67 -24.14
C PRO A 590 -7.78 -18.62 -23.12
N ILE A 591 -7.36 -19.08 -21.95
CA ILE A 591 -7.03 -18.24 -20.80
C ILE A 591 -5.52 -18.18 -20.60
N ARG A 592 -5.02 -16.97 -20.33
CA ARG A 592 -3.71 -16.76 -19.73
C ARG A 592 -3.84 -15.98 -18.42
N ILE A 593 -3.32 -16.57 -17.36
CA ILE A 593 -3.23 -15.95 -16.04
C ILE A 593 -1.76 -15.66 -15.73
N HIS A 594 -1.42 -14.42 -15.47
CA HIS A 594 -0.16 -14.13 -14.81
C HIS A 594 -0.28 -14.49 -13.33
N LYS A 595 0.54 -15.44 -12.86
CA LYS A 595 0.62 -15.84 -11.46
C LYS A 595 1.91 -15.31 -10.85
N THR A 596 1.79 -14.54 -9.80
CA THR A 596 2.91 -14.06 -8.99
C THR A 596 2.88 -14.70 -7.62
N CYS A 597 4.00 -15.23 -7.20
CA CYS A 597 4.19 -15.78 -5.85
C CYS A 597 5.61 -15.51 -5.35
N LEU A 598 5.87 -15.85 -4.10
CA LEU A 598 7.23 -15.79 -3.57
C LEU A 598 8.05 -16.96 -4.11
N ARG A 599 9.29 -16.68 -4.55
CA ARG A 599 10.24 -17.68 -5.04
C ARG A 599 10.55 -18.72 -3.96
N ASP A 600 10.82 -19.95 -4.35
CA ASP A 600 11.29 -20.95 -3.40
C ASP A 600 12.64 -20.54 -2.79
N GLY A 601 12.76 -20.73 -1.48
CA GLY A 601 13.95 -20.32 -0.73
C GLY A 601 14.07 -18.83 -0.44
N TYR A 602 13.04 -18.01 -0.74
CA TYR A 602 13.02 -16.57 -0.47
C TYR A 602 13.32 -16.21 1.00
N GLN A 603 13.02 -17.13 1.92
CA GLN A 603 13.27 -16.96 3.35
C GLN A 603 14.75 -16.68 3.65
N ASN A 604 15.64 -17.25 2.86
CA ASN A 604 17.10 -17.16 3.02
C ASN A 604 17.72 -15.94 2.31
N ASP A 605 16.92 -15.18 1.54
CA ASP A 605 17.42 -14.00 0.85
C ASP A 605 17.86 -12.93 1.87
N PRO A 606 18.91 -12.15 1.59
CA PRO A 606 19.20 -10.97 2.40
C PRO A 606 18.02 -10.00 2.37
N ALA A 607 17.87 -9.25 3.45
CA ALA A 607 16.81 -8.25 3.58
C ALA A 607 16.93 -7.14 2.51
#